data_29f6de6e493b5babbb1da5a0513e36c0
#
_entry.id   29f6de6e493b5babbb1da5a0513e36c0
#
_cell.length_a   1.000
_cell.length_b   1.000
_cell.length_c   1.000
_cell.angle_alpha   90.00
_cell.angle_beta   90.00
_cell.angle_gamma   90.00
#
_symmetry.space_group_name_H-M   'P 1'
#
loop_
_entity.id
_entity.type
_entity.pdbx_description
1 polymer ?
#
loop_
_entity_poly.entity_id
_entity_poly.type
_entity_poly.pdbx_seq_one_letter_code
_entity_poly.pdbx_strand_id
1 'polypeptide(L)'
;MTVTDVNVVKSAIFERPDDANKGTLGSLLCVCGSYGMAGAAVMSAKGALRTGIGLAKCALPRSIYPVVAQTILESVYYPLSENADGRISKVNVPFLVSESCKSSATLVGCGLGVCDDTLKIVFSLIENSTTPLVLDADALNCVAKQPEILLRKKVPIIITPHPGEMSRLTGLATPLVNAERERVALDFAQKYGVVTVLKGAGTVIASPNGKVLVNPTGNSGMATGGSGDVLAGMTASILAQGASAFSSAAAAVYLHGLAGDIAAEKYGKISMLPTDLINCIPLAYKRCGF
;
A
#
# COMPACT_ATOMS: atom_id res chain seq x y z
N MET A 1 25.13 3.22 -5.27
CA MET A 1 23.85 2.61 -4.81
C MET A 1 23.62 3.01 -3.36
N THR A 2 22.52 3.70 -3.07
CA THR A 2 22.19 4.08 -1.67
C THR A 2 21.26 3.03 -1.10
N VAL A 3 21.67 2.41 0.01
CA VAL A 3 20.92 1.34 0.69
C VAL A 3 20.12 1.98 1.83
N THR A 4 18.88 1.52 2.05
CA THR A 4 18.09 1.95 3.22
C THR A 4 18.71 1.42 4.51
N ASP A 5 18.61 2.21 5.57
CA ASP A 5 18.98 1.84 6.93
C ASP A 5 17.90 2.30 7.92
N VAL A 6 18.14 2.17 9.22
CA VAL A 6 17.20 2.59 10.26
C VAL A 6 16.85 4.09 10.21
N ASN A 7 17.71 4.92 9.60
CA ASN A 7 17.48 6.37 9.54
C ASN A 7 16.28 6.72 8.64
N VAL A 8 15.95 5.89 7.62
CA VAL A 8 14.74 6.12 6.83
C VAL A 8 13.48 5.99 7.68
N VAL A 9 13.49 5.10 8.70
CA VAL A 9 12.39 4.95 9.65
C VAL A 9 12.32 6.16 10.55
N LYS A 10 13.45 6.55 11.17
CA LYS A 10 13.53 7.71 12.08
C LYS A 10 13.16 9.03 11.41
N SER A 11 13.36 9.15 10.10
CA SER A 11 12.99 10.35 9.33
C SER A 11 11.50 10.42 8.94
N ALA A 12 10.77 9.31 9.04
CA ALA A 12 9.38 9.21 8.60
C ALA A 12 8.38 8.96 9.74
N ILE A 13 8.84 8.37 10.84
CA ILE A 13 8.02 8.06 12.00
C ILE A 13 8.22 9.12 13.07
N PHE A 14 7.12 9.72 13.49
CA PHE A 14 7.12 10.71 14.56
C PHE A 14 6.82 10.03 15.90
N GLU A 15 7.50 10.47 16.96
CA GLU A 15 7.14 10.08 18.32
C GLU A 15 5.69 10.52 18.62
N ARG A 16 4.95 9.66 19.29
CA ARG A 16 3.58 9.98 19.69
C ARG A 16 3.61 10.86 20.93
N PRO A 17 3.04 12.08 20.90
CA PRO A 17 2.85 12.87 22.10
C PRO A 17 1.95 12.13 23.09
N ASP A 18 2.13 12.37 24.39
CA ASP A 18 1.30 11.74 25.44
C ASP A 18 -0.17 12.14 25.34
N ASP A 19 -0.47 13.31 24.78
CA ASP A 19 -1.82 13.83 24.54
C ASP A 19 -2.39 13.46 23.15
N ALA A 20 -1.70 12.59 22.40
CA ALA A 20 -2.14 12.17 21.06
C ALA A 20 -3.55 11.55 21.09
N ASN A 21 -4.34 11.91 20.10
CA ASN A 21 -5.67 11.34 19.86
C ASN A 21 -5.77 10.74 18.46
N LYS A 22 -6.85 10.01 18.19
CA LYS A 22 -7.05 9.36 16.87
C LYS A 22 -7.01 10.32 15.67
N GLY A 23 -7.35 11.60 15.87
CA GLY A 23 -7.34 12.61 14.81
C GLY A 23 -5.91 13.08 14.48
N THR A 24 -5.02 13.19 15.49
CA THR A 24 -3.64 13.62 15.30
C THR A 24 -2.77 12.57 14.62
N LEU A 25 -3.17 11.29 14.71
CA LEU A 25 -2.47 10.17 14.09
C LEU A 25 -2.97 9.84 12.68
N GLY A 26 -3.82 10.68 12.13
CA GLY A 26 -4.34 10.56 10.76
C GLY A 26 -5.43 9.51 10.58
N SER A 27 -6.09 9.57 9.44
CA SER A 27 -7.10 8.60 9.02
C SER A 27 -6.80 8.06 7.63
N LEU A 28 -6.99 6.76 7.44
CA LEU A 28 -6.73 6.04 6.18
C LEU A 28 -8.02 5.45 5.64
N LEU A 29 -8.37 5.78 4.39
CA LEU A 29 -9.40 5.08 3.65
C LEU A 29 -8.78 3.90 2.88
N CYS A 30 -9.23 2.67 3.14
CA CYS A 30 -8.83 1.47 2.40
C CYS A 30 -9.97 1.07 1.45
N VAL A 31 -9.79 1.22 0.14
CA VAL A 31 -10.71 0.77 -0.92
C VAL A 31 -10.18 -0.56 -1.43
N CYS A 32 -10.52 -1.65 -0.75
CA CYS A 32 -9.89 -2.95 -0.90
C CYS A 32 -10.92 -4.09 -0.79
N GLY A 33 -10.56 -5.24 -1.38
CA GLY A 33 -11.36 -6.46 -1.30
C GLY A 33 -12.47 -6.56 -2.33
N SER A 34 -12.85 -7.78 -2.62
CA SER A 34 -13.99 -8.19 -3.43
C SER A 34 -14.45 -9.58 -2.98
N TYR A 35 -15.56 -10.07 -3.52
CA TYR A 35 -16.00 -11.44 -3.27
C TYR A 35 -14.88 -12.42 -3.61
N GLY A 36 -14.51 -13.29 -2.66
CA GLY A 36 -13.37 -14.19 -2.77
C GLY A 36 -12.02 -13.58 -2.36
N MET A 37 -11.91 -12.26 -2.15
CA MET A 37 -10.66 -11.55 -1.82
C MET A 37 -10.77 -10.73 -0.51
N ALA A 38 -11.57 -11.20 0.44
CA ALA A 38 -11.71 -10.57 1.77
C ALA A 38 -10.37 -10.50 2.53
N GLY A 39 -9.50 -11.50 2.35
CA GLY A 39 -8.17 -11.57 2.97
C GLY A 39 -7.29 -10.39 2.61
N ALA A 40 -7.34 -9.88 1.38
CA ALA A 40 -6.54 -8.72 0.95
C ALA A 40 -6.96 -7.44 1.70
N ALA A 41 -8.27 -7.22 1.91
CA ALA A 41 -8.77 -6.12 2.74
C ALA A 41 -8.32 -6.26 4.20
N VAL A 42 -8.31 -7.49 4.73
CA VAL A 42 -7.84 -7.76 6.10
C VAL A 42 -6.35 -7.48 6.24
N MET A 43 -5.52 -7.98 5.33
CA MET A 43 -4.06 -7.84 5.40
C MET A 43 -3.64 -6.37 5.29
N SER A 44 -4.22 -5.61 4.35
CA SER A 44 -3.91 -4.19 4.17
C SER A 44 -4.36 -3.36 5.37
N ALA A 45 -5.57 -3.56 5.88
CA ALA A 45 -6.06 -2.80 7.04
C ALA A 45 -5.30 -3.15 8.34
N LYS A 46 -5.00 -4.44 8.60
CA LYS A 46 -4.17 -4.84 9.76
C LYS A 46 -2.73 -4.33 9.64
N GLY A 47 -2.14 -4.37 8.43
CA GLY A 47 -0.84 -3.75 8.17
C GLY A 47 -0.85 -2.27 8.54
N ALA A 48 -1.88 -1.52 8.13
CA ALA A 48 -2.03 -0.11 8.46
C ALA A 48 -2.20 0.12 9.97
N LEU A 49 -3.08 -0.63 10.63
CA LEU A 49 -3.34 -0.51 12.07
C LEU A 49 -2.08 -0.78 12.90
N ARG A 50 -1.34 -1.85 12.59
CA ARG A 50 -0.07 -2.18 13.28
C ARG A 50 1.04 -1.17 13.02
N THR A 51 0.92 -0.38 11.96
CA THR A 51 1.86 0.71 11.63
C THR A 51 1.46 2.05 12.28
N GLY A 52 0.34 2.07 13.01
CA GLY A 52 0.05 3.15 13.95
C GLY A 52 -0.95 4.20 13.48
N ILE A 53 -1.70 3.96 12.40
CA ILE A 53 -2.77 4.88 11.99
C ILE A 53 -3.80 5.10 13.10
N GLY A 54 -4.27 6.33 13.25
CA GLY A 54 -5.28 6.68 14.26
C GLY A 54 -6.68 6.16 13.94
N LEU A 55 -7.05 6.10 12.65
CA LEU A 55 -8.35 5.60 12.20
C LEU A 55 -8.24 4.90 10.85
N ALA A 56 -8.50 3.61 10.79
CA ALA A 56 -8.67 2.85 9.55
C ALA A 56 -10.15 2.80 9.15
N LYS A 57 -10.46 3.18 7.91
CA LYS A 57 -11.80 3.15 7.30
C LYS A 57 -11.77 2.16 6.15
N CYS A 58 -12.55 1.08 6.23
CA CYS A 58 -12.58 0.04 5.21
C CYS A 58 -13.81 0.21 4.32
N ALA A 59 -13.61 0.63 3.08
CA ALA A 59 -14.63 0.69 2.03
C ALA A 59 -14.53 -0.61 1.20
N LEU A 60 -15.54 -1.47 1.29
CA LEU A 60 -15.51 -2.82 0.75
C LEU A 60 -16.91 -3.29 0.33
N PRO A 61 -17.03 -4.31 -0.54
CA PRO A 61 -18.32 -4.87 -0.92
C PRO A 61 -19.12 -5.36 0.28
N ARG A 62 -20.44 -5.17 0.24
CA ARG A 62 -21.35 -5.58 1.33
C ARG A 62 -21.24 -7.08 1.62
N SER A 63 -21.02 -7.92 0.61
CA SER A 63 -20.95 -9.38 0.77
C SER A 63 -19.78 -9.83 1.66
N ILE A 64 -18.64 -9.12 1.65
CA ILE A 64 -17.48 -9.49 2.46
C ILE A 64 -17.42 -8.76 3.81
N TYR A 65 -18.27 -7.74 4.03
CA TYR A 65 -18.29 -6.97 5.27
C TYR A 65 -18.37 -7.83 6.54
N PRO A 66 -19.28 -8.80 6.67
CA PRO A 66 -19.37 -9.58 7.90
C PRO A 66 -18.08 -10.34 8.24
N VAL A 67 -17.39 -10.87 7.21
CA VAL A 67 -16.14 -11.61 7.39
C VAL A 67 -15.02 -10.69 7.83
N VAL A 68 -14.87 -9.52 7.18
CA VAL A 68 -13.80 -8.56 7.51
C VAL A 68 -14.04 -7.93 8.88
N ALA A 69 -15.28 -7.56 9.20
CA ALA A 69 -15.64 -6.93 10.48
C ALA A 69 -15.43 -7.85 11.68
N GLN A 70 -15.62 -9.16 11.53
CA GLN A 70 -15.28 -10.14 12.58
C GLN A 70 -13.78 -10.31 12.78
N THR A 71 -12.98 -9.98 11.77
CA THR A 71 -11.53 -10.19 11.79
C THR A 71 -10.76 -8.95 12.25
N ILE A 72 -11.31 -7.75 12.05
CA ILE A 72 -10.70 -6.47 12.44
C ILE A 72 -11.74 -5.67 13.21
N LEU A 73 -11.58 -5.57 14.51
CA LEU A 73 -12.53 -4.86 15.38
C LEU A 73 -12.27 -3.35 15.45
N GLU A 74 -11.06 -2.93 15.10
CA GLU A 74 -10.56 -1.56 15.30
C GLU A 74 -10.89 -0.61 14.14
N SER A 75 -11.51 -1.11 13.06
CA SER A 75 -11.81 -0.31 11.86
C SER A 75 -13.23 0.21 11.82
N VAL A 76 -13.42 1.34 11.13
CA VAL A 76 -14.75 1.80 10.67
C VAL A 76 -15.04 1.20 9.30
N TYR A 77 -16.27 0.81 9.04
CA TYR A 77 -16.65 0.11 7.82
C TYR A 77 -17.66 0.89 6.99
N TYR A 78 -17.45 0.87 5.69
CA TYR A 78 -18.38 1.34 4.67
C TYR A 78 -18.76 0.17 3.76
N PRO A 79 -19.84 -0.59 4.09
CA PRO A 79 -20.35 -1.65 3.22
C PRO A 79 -20.98 -1.06 1.97
N LEU A 80 -20.33 -1.22 0.83
CA LEU A 80 -20.69 -0.59 -0.44
C LEU A 80 -21.53 -1.50 -1.33
N SER A 81 -22.28 -0.89 -2.22
CA SER A 81 -22.97 -1.62 -3.30
C SER A 81 -21.95 -2.28 -4.22
N GLU A 82 -22.27 -3.51 -4.62
CA GLU A 82 -21.43 -4.34 -5.48
C GLU A 82 -22.11 -4.64 -6.82
N ASN A 83 -21.32 -5.00 -7.82
CA ASN A 83 -21.82 -5.51 -9.10
C ASN A 83 -22.06 -7.02 -9.03
N ALA A 84 -22.50 -7.63 -10.15
CA ALA A 84 -22.82 -9.05 -10.21
C ALA A 84 -21.64 -9.98 -9.87
N ASP A 85 -20.40 -9.49 -10.02
CA ASP A 85 -19.17 -10.25 -9.72
C ASP A 85 -18.70 -10.06 -8.26
N GLY A 86 -19.47 -9.37 -7.42
CA GLY A 86 -19.09 -9.08 -6.03
C GLY A 86 -17.94 -8.08 -5.88
N ARG A 87 -17.74 -7.18 -6.84
CA ARG A 87 -16.78 -6.08 -6.80
C ARG A 87 -17.50 -4.77 -6.47
N ILE A 88 -16.78 -3.79 -5.93
CA ILE A 88 -17.36 -2.47 -5.65
C ILE A 88 -17.91 -1.88 -6.96
N SER A 89 -19.19 -1.51 -6.97
CA SER A 89 -19.83 -0.89 -8.12
C SER A 89 -19.43 0.57 -8.26
N LYS A 90 -19.33 1.04 -9.49
CA LYS A 90 -19.04 2.46 -9.83
C LYS A 90 -20.07 3.47 -9.32
N VAL A 91 -21.26 3.03 -8.93
CA VAL A 91 -22.26 3.92 -8.29
C VAL A 91 -21.75 4.54 -6.99
N ASN A 92 -20.75 3.92 -6.35
CA ASN A 92 -20.12 4.42 -5.13
C ASN A 92 -19.03 5.48 -5.39
N VAL A 93 -18.71 5.83 -6.63
CA VAL A 93 -17.65 6.81 -6.96
C VAL A 93 -17.84 8.13 -6.22
N PRO A 94 -19.02 8.78 -6.19
CA PRO A 94 -19.18 10.05 -5.47
C PRO A 94 -18.88 9.94 -3.97
N PHE A 95 -19.31 8.84 -3.34
CA PHE A 95 -19.03 8.55 -1.93
C PHE A 95 -17.53 8.34 -1.70
N LEU A 96 -16.88 7.50 -2.51
CA LEU A 96 -15.46 7.18 -2.36
C LEU A 96 -14.57 8.40 -2.55
N VAL A 97 -14.85 9.26 -3.53
CA VAL A 97 -14.13 10.52 -3.74
C VAL A 97 -14.32 11.45 -2.53
N SER A 98 -15.57 11.60 -2.04
CA SER A 98 -15.85 12.41 -0.86
C SER A 98 -15.10 11.90 0.39
N GLU A 99 -15.10 10.59 0.65
CA GLU A 99 -14.41 10.02 1.82
C GLU A 99 -12.88 10.02 1.66
N SER A 100 -12.37 9.90 0.43
CA SER A 100 -10.94 10.10 0.14
C SER A 100 -10.50 11.50 0.55
N CYS A 101 -11.24 12.53 0.16
CA CYS A 101 -10.93 13.93 0.51
C CYS A 101 -11.02 14.24 2.02
N LYS A 102 -11.77 13.44 2.79
CA LYS A 102 -11.91 13.56 4.26
C LYS A 102 -10.91 12.69 5.04
N SER A 103 -10.13 11.89 4.36
CA SER A 103 -9.12 11.02 4.95
C SER A 103 -7.73 11.63 4.75
N SER A 104 -6.77 11.30 5.61
CA SER A 104 -5.39 11.81 5.49
C SER A 104 -4.65 11.18 4.30
N ALA A 105 -5.01 9.95 3.94
CA ALA A 105 -4.56 9.26 2.72
C ALA A 105 -5.58 8.19 2.32
N THR A 106 -5.45 7.67 1.10
CA THR A 106 -6.29 6.56 0.61
C THR A 106 -5.42 5.47 0.00
N LEU A 107 -5.65 4.22 0.41
CA LEU A 107 -5.12 3.01 -0.20
C LEU A 107 -6.17 2.42 -1.14
N VAL A 108 -5.78 2.11 -2.36
CA VAL A 108 -6.68 1.51 -3.36
C VAL A 108 -6.02 0.32 -4.04
N GLY A 109 -6.74 -0.82 -4.13
CA GLY A 109 -6.40 -1.86 -5.08
C GLY A 109 -6.24 -3.27 -4.54
N CYS A 110 -5.83 -3.47 -3.28
CA CYS A 110 -5.61 -4.80 -2.71
C CYS A 110 -6.88 -5.67 -2.82
N GLY A 111 -6.87 -6.67 -3.70
CA GLY A 111 -8.00 -7.57 -3.94
C GLY A 111 -9.26 -6.90 -4.49
N LEU A 112 -9.14 -5.76 -5.18
CA LEU A 112 -10.28 -5.00 -5.70
C LEU A 112 -10.94 -5.67 -6.90
N GLY A 113 -10.19 -6.48 -7.65
CA GLY A 113 -10.56 -7.05 -8.94
C GLY A 113 -10.50 -6.01 -10.08
N VAL A 114 -10.34 -6.48 -11.32
CA VAL A 114 -10.26 -5.61 -12.50
C VAL A 114 -11.52 -5.75 -13.34
N CYS A 115 -12.27 -4.68 -13.46
CA CYS A 115 -13.46 -4.54 -14.31
C CYS A 115 -13.73 -3.05 -14.61
N ASP A 116 -14.74 -2.74 -15.42
CA ASP A 116 -15.09 -1.37 -15.78
C ASP A 116 -15.48 -0.52 -14.56
N ASP A 117 -16.17 -1.12 -13.57
CA ASP A 117 -16.54 -0.43 -12.33
C ASP A 117 -15.31 -0.02 -11.53
N THR A 118 -14.38 -0.96 -11.30
CA THR A 118 -13.15 -0.71 -10.53
C THR A 118 -12.20 0.23 -11.26
N LEU A 119 -12.12 0.13 -12.60
CA LEU A 119 -11.38 1.08 -13.43
C LEU A 119 -11.92 2.51 -13.25
N LYS A 120 -13.25 2.68 -13.30
CA LYS A 120 -13.88 3.99 -13.09
C LYS A 120 -13.60 4.54 -11.69
N ILE A 121 -13.64 3.68 -10.65
CA ILE A 121 -13.32 4.05 -9.26
C ILE A 121 -11.87 4.54 -9.15
N VAL A 122 -10.90 3.74 -9.65
CA VAL A 122 -9.47 4.07 -9.58
C VAL A 122 -9.18 5.39 -10.29
N PHE A 123 -9.68 5.56 -11.51
CA PHE A 123 -9.47 6.78 -12.30
C PHE A 123 -10.09 8.01 -11.62
N SER A 124 -11.32 7.86 -11.10
CA SER A 124 -11.99 8.96 -10.40
C SER A 124 -11.26 9.38 -9.13
N LEU A 125 -10.69 8.43 -8.37
CA LEU A 125 -9.87 8.74 -7.19
C LEU A 125 -8.57 9.45 -7.59
N ILE A 126 -7.87 9.01 -8.63
CA ILE A 126 -6.65 9.67 -9.13
C ILE A 126 -6.93 11.12 -9.54
N GLU A 127 -8.03 11.37 -10.26
CA GLU A 127 -8.36 12.68 -10.80
C GLU A 127 -8.91 13.67 -9.74
N ASN A 128 -9.58 13.16 -8.69
CA ASN A 128 -10.39 14.02 -7.81
C ASN A 128 -9.98 14.00 -6.34
N SER A 129 -9.10 13.10 -5.90
CA SER A 129 -8.62 13.14 -4.51
C SER A 129 -7.82 14.41 -4.24
N THR A 130 -8.01 14.96 -3.04
CA THR A 130 -7.26 16.10 -2.51
C THR A 130 -6.23 15.69 -1.46
N THR A 131 -6.14 14.41 -1.15
CA THR A 131 -5.21 13.79 -0.20
C THR A 131 -4.40 12.68 -0.87
N PRO A 132 -3.20 12.38 -0.39
CA PRO A 132 -2.30 11.42 -1.04
C PRO A 132 -2.89 10.02 -1.23
N LEU A 133 -2.44 9.32 -2.28
CA LEU A 133 -2.90 7.98 -2.64
C LEU A 133 -1.76 6.96 -2.61
N VAL A 134 -2.08 5.72 -2.21
CA VAL A 134 -1.27 4.53 -2.44
C VAL A 134 -2.04 3.60 -3.36
N LEU A 135 -1.44 3.21 -4.49
CA LEU A 135 -2.05 2.30 -5.47
C LEU A 135 -1.25 1.00 -5.50
N ASP A 136 -1.92 -0.11 -5.28
CA ASP A 136 -1.31 -1.46 -5.33
C ASP A 136 -2.20 -2.43 -6.11
N ALA A 137 -1.64 -3.55 -6.49
CA ALA A 137 -2.35 -4.71 -7.05
C ALA A 137 -3.33 -4.35 -8.19
N ASP A 138 -4.63 -4.55 -8.00
CA ASP A 138 -5.62 -4.34 -9.06
C ASP A 138 -5.81 -2.87 -9.44
N ALA A 139 -5.49 -1.92 -8.57
CA ALA A 139 -5.43 -0.52 -8.97
C ALA A 139 -4.32 -0.27 -10.00
N LEU A 140 -3.16 -0.93 -9.85
CA LEU A 140 -2.07 -0.86 -10.83
C LEU A 140 -2.45 -1.55 -12.15
N ASN A 141 -3.18 -2.66 -12.08
CA ASN A 141 -3.72 -3.33 -13.27
C ASN A 141 -4.74 -2.45 -14.01
N CYS A 142 -5.54 -1.65 -13.29
CA CYS A 142 -6.42 -0.64 -13.91
C CYS A 142 -5.61 0.49 -14.55
N VAL A 143 -4.60 1.02 -13.84
CA VAL A 143 -3.71 2.07 -14.36
C VAL A 143 -2.95 1.59 -15.59
N ALA A 144 -2.52 0.33 -15.64
CA ALA A 144 -1.79 -0.23 -16.79
C ALA A 144 -2.58 -0.19 -18.11
N LYS A 145 -3.91 -0.08 -18.07
CA LYS A 145 -4.75 0.11 -19.27
C LYS A 145 -4.60 1.50 -19.90
N GLN A 146 -4.26 2.50 -19.09
CA GLN A 146 -4.04 3.90 -19.50
C GLN A 146 -3.13 4.59 -18.48
N PRO A 147 -1.79 4.35 -18.51
CA PRO A 147 -0.86 4.90 -17.52
C PRO A 147 -0.85 6.43 -17.44
N GLU A 148 -1.21 7.10 -18.52
CA GLU A 148 -1.31 8.56 -18.64
C GLU A 148 -2.31 9.17 -17.65
N ILE A 149 -3.23 8.37 -17.08
CA ILE A 149 -4.14 8.81 -16.02
C ILE A 149 -3.37 9.37 -14.81
N LEU A 150 -2.17 8.86 -14.54
CA LEU A 150 -1.32 9.35 -13.45
C LEU A 150 -0.88 10.81 -13.65
N LEU A 151 -0.86 11.31 -14.88
CA LEU A 151 -0.53 12.72 -15.17
C LEU A 151 -1.66 13.68 -14.76
N ARG A 152 -2.88 13.16 -14.53
CA ARG A 152 -4.04 13.95 -14.10
C ARG A 152 -4.17 14.08 -12.59
N LYS A 153 -3.28 13.45 -11.82
CA LYS A 153 -3.26 13.53 -10.37
C LYS A 153 -3.05 14.96 -9.88
N LYS A 154 -3.66 15.31 -8.76
CA LYS A 154 -3.51 16.60 -8.07
C LYS A 154 -2.72 16.47 -6.77
N VAL A 155 -2.41 15.24 -6.36
CA VAL A 155 -1.82 14.90 -5.06
C VAL A 155 -0.64 13.92 -5.24
N PRO A 156 0.24 13.78 -4.26
CA PRO A 156 1.27 12.75 -4.28
C PRO A 156 0.67 11.34 -4.39
N ILE A 157 1.26 10.51 -5.26
CA ILE A 157 0.89 9.09 -5.41
C ILE A 157 2.12 8.23 -5.17
N ILE A 158 1.93 7.16 -4.39
CA ILE A 158 2.87 6.05 -4.28
C ILE A 158 2.28 4.85 -5.01
N ILE A 159 3.07 4.20 -5.84
CA ILE A 159 2.71 2.92 -6.46
C ILE A 159 3.64 1.82 -5.96
N THR A 160 3.10 0.61 -5.76
CA THR A 160 3.85 -0.52 -5.19
C THR A 160 3.85 -1.76 -6.09
N PRO A 161 4.28 -1.66 -7.38
CA PRO A 161 4.24 -2.77 -8.32
C PRO A 161 5.25 -3.88 -7.98
N HIS A 162 4.85 -5.14 -8.14
CA HIS A 162 5.77 -6.24 -8.35
C HIS A 162 6.26 -6.26 -9.83
N PRO A 163 7.32 -7.02 -10.20
CA PRO A 163 7.86 -6.98 -11.57
C PRO A 163 6.83 -7.24 -12.68
N GLY A 164 5.86 -8.13 -12.45
CA GLY A 164 4.80 -8.39 -13.42
C GLY A 164 3.81 -7.23 -13.59
N GLU A 165 3.47 -6.50 -12.52
CA GLU A 165 2.68 -5.26 -12.58
C GLU A 165 3.46 -4.15 -13.28
N MET A 166 4.75 -4.01 -12.95
CA MET A 166 5.62 -3.04 -13.60
C MET A 166 5.78 -3.31 -15.10
N SER A 167 5.87 -4.58 -15.49
CA SER A 167 5.85 -5.01 -16.89
C SER A 167 4.59 -4.53 -17.62
N ARG A 168 3.41 -4.67 -17.02
CA ARG A 168 2.14 -4.18 -17.58
C ARG A 168 2.07 -2.65 -17.66
N LEU A 169 2.59 -1.97 -16.64
CA LEU A 169 2.61 -0.49 -16.57
C LEU A 169 3.54 0.13 -17.61
N THR A 170 4.67 -0.52 -17.90
CA THR A 170 5.71 0.01 -18.78
C THR A 170 5.67 -0.54 -20.21
N GLY A 171 5.04 -1.68 -20.42
CA GLY A 171 5.11 -2.46 -21.66
C GLY A 171 6.42 -3.24 -21.82
N LEU A 172 7.34 -3.17 -20.85
CA LEU A 172 8.62 -3.91 -20.89
C LEU A 172 8.42 -5.37 -20.46
N ALA A 173 9.20 -6.28 -21.04
CA ALA A 173 9.19 -7.68 -20.62
C ALA A 173 9.69 -7.83 -19.16
N THR A 174 9.07 -8.72 -18.39
CA THR A 174 9.41 -8.95 -16.97
C THR A 174 10.90 -9.27 -16.74
N PRO A 175 11.58 -10.06 -17.59
CA PRO A 175 13.03 -10.26 -17.44
C PRO A 175 13.85 -8.95 -17.52
N LEU A 176 13.48 -8.02 -18.40
CA LEU A 176 14.14 -6.71 -18.50
C LEU A 176 13.85 -5.86 -17.27
N VAL A 177 12.62 -5.85 -16.77
CA VAL A 177 12.27 -5.18 -15.51
C VAL A 177 13.15 -5.70 -14.36
N ASN A 178 13.36 -7.01 -14.28
CA ASN A 178 14.19 -7.62 -13.24
C ASN A 178 15.70 -7.29 -13.41
N ALA A 179 16.19 -7.23 -14.63
CA ALA A 179 17.60 -6.92 -14.91
C ALA A 179 17.96 -5.46 -14.63
N GLU A 180 17.00 -4.53 -14.82
CA GLU A 180 17.25 -3.08 -14.77
C GLU A 180 16.33 -2.35 -13.77
N ARG A 181 16.10 -2.96 -12.60
CA ARG A 181 15.11 -2.53 -11.60
C ARG A 181 15.19 -1.06 -11.22
N GLU A 182 16.41 -0.57 -10.93
CA GLU A 182 16.62 0.82 -10.50
C GLU A 182 16.26 1.79 -11.62
N ARG A 183 16.74 1.52 -12.85
CA ARG A 183 16.45 2.35 -14.02
C ARG A 183 14.95 2.37 -14.33
N VAL A 184 14.33 1.20 -14.41
CA VAL A 184 12.89 1.08 -14.72
C VAL A 184 12.02 1.78 -13.68
N ALA A 185 12.35 1.62 -12.38
CA ALA A 185 11.62 2.30 -11.31
C ALA A 185 11.80 3.82 -11.37
N LEU A 186 13.01 4.30 -11.63
CA LEU A 186 13.31 5.72 -11.72
C LEU A 186 12.67 6.37 -12.95
N ASP A 187 12.80 5.76 -14.12
CA ASP A 187 12.20 6.26 -15.37
C ASP A 187 10.69 6.41 -15.24
N PHE A 188 10.01 5.41 -14.63
CA PHE A 188 8.59 5.47 -14.39
C PHE A 188 8.22 6.55 -13.36
N ALA A 189 8.97 6.65 -12.27
CA ALA A 189 8.75 7.67 -11.24
C ALA A 189 8.86 9.08 -11.82
N GLN A 190 9.87 9.34 -12.63
CA GLN A 190 10.09 10.65 -13.27
C GLN A 190 9.04 10.94 -14.35
N LYS A 191 8.74 9.96 -15.21
CA LYS A 191 7.76 10.14 -16.30
C LYS A 191 6.38 10.53 -15.79
N TYR A 192 5.92 9.88 -14.72
CA TYR A 192 4.57 10.07 -14.21
C TYR A 192 4.51 10.91 -12.93
N GLY A 193 5.65 11.34 -12.38
CA GLY A 193 5.71 12.15 -11.16
C GLY A 193 5.16 11.42 -9.94
N VAL A 194 5.43 10.13 -9.78
CA VAL A 194 4.97 9.27 -8.69
C VAL A 194 6.14 8.65 -7.94
N VAL A 195 5.96 8.31 -6.67
CA VAL A 195 6.93 7.46 -5.97
C VAL A 195 6.67 6.01 -6.37
N THR A 196 7.72 5.34 -6.84
CA THR A 196 7.64 3.95 -7.32
C THR A 196 8.37 3.01 -6.37
N VAL A 197 7.65 2.03 -5.83
CA VAL A 197 8.18 0.95 -5.00
C VAL A 197 8.16 -0.34 -5.83
N LEU A 198 9.25 -0.67 -6.51
CA LEU A 198 9.36 -1.90 -7.29
C LEU A 198 9.72 -3.08 -6.39
N LYS A 199 8.70 -3.85 -5.99
CA LYS A 199 8.77 -4.99 -5.05
C LYS A 199 9.68 -6.12 -5.56
N GLY A 200 10.35 -6.81 -4.63
CA GLY A 200 11.18 -8.01 -4.88
C GLY A 200 12.37 -8.06 -3.93
N ALA A 201 13.23 -9.05 -4.07
CA ALA A 201 14.50 -9.10 -3.34
C ALA A 201 15.31 -7.84 -3.70
N GLY A 202 15.70 -7.06 -2.68
CA GLY A 202 16.22 -5.72 -2.91
C GLY A 202 15.16 -4.78 -3.51
N THR A 203 14.03 -4.58 -2.81
CA THR A 203 12.98 -3.63 -3.24
C THR A 203 13.57 -2.26 -3.53
N VAL A 204 13.26 -1.72 -4.70
CA VAL A 204 13.74 -0.40 -5.16
C VAL A 204 12.66 0.65 -4.88
N ILE A 205 13.06 1.75 -4.26
CA ILE A 205 12.21 2.92 -4.02
C ILE A 205 12.76 4.09 -4.84
N ALA A 206 11.99 4.56 -5.82
CA ALA A 206 12.39 5.67 -6.69
C ALA A 206 11.46 6.87 -6.52
N SER A 207 12.06 8.04 -6.44
CA SER A 207 11.37 9.34 -6.36
C SER A 207 11.38 10.04 -7.71
N PRO A 208 10.34 10.82 -8.07
CA PRO A 208 10.33 11.64 -9.26
C PRO A 208 11.48 12.69 -9.29
N ASN A 209 12.07 12.99 -8.13
CA ASN A 209 13.21 13.92 -8.00
C ASN A 209 14.59 13.26 -8.24
N GLY A 210 14.63 12.03 -8.73
CA GLY A 210 15.87 11.33 -9.06
C GLY A 210 16.51 10.53 -7.92
N LYS A 211 15.94 10.55 -6.70
CA LYS A 211 16.45 9.73 -5.59
C LYS A 211 16.05 8.27 -5.77
N VAL A 212 17.00 7.36 -5.57
CA VAL A 212 16.78 5.91 -5.58
C VAL A 212 17.38 5.28 -4.33
N LEU A 213 16.61 4.42 -3.68
CA LEU A 213 17.05 3.61 -2.55
C LEU A 213 16.79 2.14 -2.84
N VAL A 214 17.65 1.26 -2.32
CA VAL A 214 17.49 -0.19 -2.37
C VAL A 214 17.37 -0.72 -0.95
N ASN A 215 16.36 -1.54 -0.71
CA ASN A 215 16.09 -2.07 0.63
C ASN A 215 16.81 -3.40 0.85
N PRO A 216 17.63 -3.52 1.93
CA PRO A 216 18.36 -4.75 2.23
C PRO A 216 17.57 -5.74 3.10
N THR A 217 16.47 -5.33 3.73
CA THR A 217 15.69 -6.16 4.65
C THR A 217 14.69 -7.05 3.93
N GLY A 218 14.29 -8.13 4.56
CA GLY A 218 13.35 -9.11 4.04
C GLY A 218 14.03 -10.40 3.55
N ASN A 219 13.23 -11.41 3.39
CA ASN A 219 13.71 -12.76 3.03
C ASN A 219 12.72 -13.51 2.13
N SER A 220 13.11 -14.67 1.63
CA SER A 220 12.32 -15.47 0.70
C SER A 220 11.01 -16.04 1.29
N GLY A 221 10.88 -16.13 2.61
CA GLY A 221 9.63 -16.54 3.27
C GLY A 221 8.48 -15.55 3.07
N MET A 222 8.80 -14.30 2.70
CA MET A 222 7.81 -13.28 2.38
C MET A 222 7.17 -13.45 0.98
N ALA A 223 7.62 -14.44 0.19
CA ALA A 223 7.07 -14.72 -1.14
C ALA A 223 5.75 -15.52 -1.03
N THR A 224 4.77 -14.96 -0.32
CA THR A 224 3.46 -15.56 -0.03
C THR A 224 2.36 -14.52 -0.31
N GLY A 225 1.20 -14.99 -0.81
CA GLY A 225 0.03 -14.12 -1.06
C GLY A 225 -0.40 -13.38 0.20
N GLY A 226 -0.63 -12.07 0.09
CA GLY A 226 -0.97 -11.19 1.20
C GLY A 226 0.18 -10.33 1.74
N SER A 227 1.45 -10.73 1.53
CA SER A 227 2.60 -9.95 1.98
C SER A 227 2.65 -8.55 1.35
N GLY A 228 2.31 -8.43 0.06
CA GLY A 228 2.19 -7.16 -0.64
C GLY A 228 1.08 -6.27 -0.08
N ASP A 229 -0.08 -6.86 0.25
CA ASP A 229 -1.21 -6.13 0.85
C ASP A 229 -0.82 -5.51 2.20
N VAL A 230 -0.02 -6.23 3.01
CA VAL A 230 0.53 -5.70 4.27
C VAL A 230 1.43 -4.51 3.99
N LEU A 231 2.36 -4.61 3.04
CA LEU A 231 3.24 -3.48 2.66
C LEU A 231 2.44 -2.26 2.20
N ALA A 232 1.42 -2.47 1.36
CA ALA A 232 0.57 -1.39 0.89
C ALA A 232 -0.15 -0.69 2.05
N GLY A 233 -0.68 -1.45 3.01
CA GLY A 233 -1.29 -0.94 4.24
C GLY A 233 -0.29 -0.15 5.10
N MET A 234 0.90 -0.68 5.32
CA MET A 234 1.98 0.00 6.07
C MET A 234 2.37 1.32 5.40
N THR A 235 2.57 1.30 4.07
CA THR A 235 2.94 2.49 3.29
C THR A 235 1.87 3.58 3.41
N ALA A 236 0.60 3.20 3.26
CA ALA A 236 -0.51 4.13 3.35
C ALA A 236 -0.72 4.68 4.76
N SER A 237 -0.44 3.87 5.79
CA SER A 237 -0.50 4.30 7.20
C SER A 237 0.54 5.38 7.51
N ILE A 238 1.81 5.19 7.14
CA ILE A 238 2.88 6.18 7.38
C ILE A 238 2.60 7.47 6.60
N LEU A 239 2.11 7.33 5.35
CA LEU A 239 1.71 8.47 4.53
C LEU A 239 0.57 9.28 5.17
N ALA A 240 -0.44 8.59 5.70
CA ALA A 240 -1.59 9.20 6.37
C ALA A 240 -1.21 9.89 7.70
N GLN A 241 -0.12 9.49 8.33
CA GLN A 241 0.45 10.13 9.53
C GLN A 241 1.27 11.39 9.20
N GLY A 242 1.40 11.78 7.93
CA GLY A 242 1.96 13.07 7.51
C GLY A 242 3.41 13.02 6.99
N ALA A 243 4.02 11.86 6.90
CA ALA A 243 5.34 11.74 6.28
C ALA A 243 5.26 12.00 4.76
N SER A 244 6.37 12.47 4.15
CA SER A 244 6.44 12.64 2.70
C SER A 244 6.25 11.30 1.98
N ALA A 245 5.74 11.32 0.74
CA ALA A 245 5.51 10.10 -0.03
C ALA A 245 6.77 9.23 -0.15
N PHE A 246 7.94 9.83 -0.40
CA PHE A 246 9.19 9.08 -0.52
C PHE A 246 9.66 8.51 0.83
N SER A 247 9.59 9.30 1.91
CA SER A 247 9.96 8.83 3.25
C SER A 247 9.01 7.74 3.74
N SER A 248 7.71 7.87 3.47
CA SER A 248 6.70 6.85 3.81
C SER A 248 6.99 5.53 3.11
N ALA A 249 7.28 5.56 1.81
CA ALA A 249 7.62 4.38 1.03
C ALA A 249 8.90 3.71 1.55
N ALA A 250 9.96 4.49 1.81
CA ALA A 250 11.24 3.97 2.28
C ALA A 250 11.12 3.32 3.67
N ALA A 251 10.46 4.01 4.61
CA ALA A 251 10.25 3.50 5.97
C ALA A 251 9.36 2.25 5.98
N ALA A 252 8.26 2.25 5.21
CA ALA A 252 7.36 1.10 5.13
C ALA A 252 8.08 -0.14 4.57
N VAL A 253 8.84 0.02 3.49
CA VAL A 253 9.59 -1.09 2.87
C VAL A 253 10.63 -1.65 3.85
N TYR A 254 11.37 -0.79 4.54
CA TYR A 254 12.36 -1.22 5.54
C TYR A 254 11.72 -1.98 6.71
N LEU A 255 10.69 -1.39 7.33
CA LEU A 255 9.97 -2.00 8.45
C LEU A 255 9.28 -3.31 8.07
N HIS A 256 8.67 -3.36 6.88
CA HIS A 256 8.03 -4.57 6.36
C HIS A 256 9.04 -5.71 6.19
N GLY A 257 10.19 -5.42 5.55
CA GLY A 257 11.27 -6.40 5.42
C GLY A 257 11.81 -6.85 6.77
N LEU A 258 12.08 -5.92 7.68
CA LEU A 258 12.57 -6.22 9.04
C LEU A 258 11.56 -7.06 9.85
N ALA A 259 10.24 -6.76 9.74
CA ALA A 259 9.19 -7.58 10.35
C ALA A 259 9.16 -9.00 9.76
N GLY A 260 9.38 -9.12 8.43
CA GLY A 260 9.54 -10.40 7.75
C GLY A 260 10.76 -11.20 8.24
N ASP A 261 11.88 -10.53 8.49
CA ASP A 261 13.10 -11.17 9.02
C ASP A 261 12.87 -11.69 10.44
N ILE A 262 12.21 -10.89 11.30
CA ILE A 262 11.82 -11.31 12.65
C ILE A 262 10.84 -12.50 12.60
N ALA A 263 9.87 -12.49 11.68
CA ALA A 263 8.96 -13.61 11.51
C ALA A 263 9.69 -14.88 11.05
N ALA A 264 10.66 -14.75 10.14
CA ALA A 264 11.49 -15.89 9.70
C ALA A 264 12.39 -16.44 10.81
N GLU A 265 12.93 -15.60 11.69
CA GLU A 265 13.67 -16.05 12.89
C GLU A 265 12.78 -16.89 13.80
N LYS A 266 11.50 -16.55 13.94
CA LYS A 266 10.56 -17.19 14.85
C LYS A 266 9.91 -18.44 14.28
N TYR A 267 9.53 -18.42 13.02
CA TYR A 267 8.69 -19.47 12.38
C TYR A 267 9.42 -20.21 11.26
N GLY A 268 10.61 -19.75 10.85
CA GLY A 268 11.30 -20.23 9.66
C GLY A 268 10.72 -19.70 8.37
N LYS A 269 11.56 -19.58 7.33
CA LYS A 269 11.17 -19.03 6.02
C LYS A 269 10.10 -19.83 5.28
N ILE A 270 10.00 -21.14 5.56
CA ILE A 270 9.07 -22.04 4.88
C ILE A 270 7.65 -21.90 5.44
N SER A 271 7.53 -21.66 6.77
CA SER A 271 6.25 -21.75 7.48
C SER A 271 5.65 -20.40 7.85
N MET A 272 6.42 -19.30 7.74
CA MET A 272 5.90 -17.96 8.07
C MET A 272 4.77 -17.53 7.13
N LEU A 273 3.77 -16.87 7.69
CA LEU A 273 2.62 -16.33 6.99
C LEU A 273 2.63 -14.77 7.05
N PRO A 274 1.89 -14.08 6.17
CA PRO A 274 1.72 -12.63 6.27
C PRO A 274 1.12 -12.18 7.60
N THR A 275 0.31 -13.00 8.25
CA THR A 275 -0.21 -12.73 9.61
C THR A 275 0.90 -12.73 10.67
N ASP A 276 1.91 -13.58 10.52
CA ASP A 276 3.08 -13.58 11.41
C ASP A 276 3.92 -12.33 11.23
N LEU A 277 4.10 -11.89 9.96
CA LEU A 277 4.75 -10.63 9.65
C LEU A 277 4.00 -9.46 10.29
N ILE A 278 2.67 -9.38 10.17
CA ILE A 278 1.84 -8.35 10.83
C ILE A 278 2.09 -8.34 12.35
N ASN A 279 2.16 -9.52 12.97
CA ASN A 279 2.40 -9.65 14.42
C ASN A 279 3.84 -9.24 14.80
N CYS A 280 4.78 -9.27 13.87
CA CYS A 280 6.16 -8.84 14.05
C CYS A 280 6.42 -7.35 13.77
N ILE A 281 5.46 -6.60 13.20
CA ILE A 281 5.61 -5.15 12.97
C ILE A 281 5.97 -4.40 14.26
N PRO A 282 5.31 -4.61 15.42
CA PRO A 282 5.70 -3.94 16.66
C PRO A 282 7.14 -4.23 17.11
N LEU A 283 7.63 -5.43 16.84
CA LEU A 283 9.01 -5.80 17.14
C LEU A 283 10.01 -5.12 16.20
N ALA A 284 9.64 -4.92 14.93
CA ALA A 284 10.45 -4.16 13.99
C ALA A 284 10.60 -2.70 14.43
N TYR A 285 9.52 -2.07 14.92
CA TYR A 285 9.60 -0.73 15.52
C TYR A 285 10.55 -0.70 16.71
N LYS A 286 10.43 -1.65 17.65
CA LYS A 286 11.35 -1.75 18.81
C LYS A 286 12.82 -1.91 18.38
N ARG A 287 13.11 -2.71 17.34
CA ARG A 287 14.48 -2.83 16.79
C ARG A 287 14.99 -1.52 16.17
N CYS A 288 14.10 -0.63 15.72
CA CYS A 288 14.45 0.68 15.21
C CYS A 288 14.57 1.76 16.31
N GLY A 289 14.26 1.44 17.56
CA GLY A 289 14.38 2.34 18.71
C GLY A 289 13.11 3.13 19.04
N PHE A 290 11.92 2.59 18.67
CA PHE A 290 10.59 3.12 19.00
C PHE A 290 9.86 2.28 20.03
#